data_7a240531816840d292a91e116b9f5093
#
_entry.id   7a240531816840d292a91e116b9f5093
#
_cell.length_a   1.000
_cell.length_b   1.000
_cell.length_c   1.000
_cell.angle_alpha   90.00
_cell.angle_beta   90.00
_cell.angle_gamma   90.00
#
_symmetry.space_group_name_H-M   'P 1'
#
loop_
_entity.id
_entity.type
_entity.pdbx_description
1 polymer ?
#
loop_
_entity_poly.entity_id
_entity_poly.type
_entity_poly.pdbx_seq_one_letter_code
_entity_poly.pdbx_strand_id
1 'polypeptide(L)'
;MTISKVAVLGLGKVGHLAAELLDGAGFAVTAFDNRTGVVAPFAVRPLEVADPAALRAALAGHDAVLSCLPYALNKGVSSVAHGLGLHYFDLTEDVPTTQHIRG
;
A
#
# COMPACT_ATOMS: atom_id res chain seq x y z
N MET A 1 -16.70 -0.24 -12.91
CA MET A 1 -16.36 -0.08 -11.48
C MET A 1 -15.42 1.11 -11.32
N THR A 2 -15.71 1.95 -10.37
CA THR A 2 -14.90 3.16 -10.13
C THR A 2 -14.06 2.96 -8.86
N ILE A 3 -12.75 3.13 -8.98
CA ILE A 3 -11.86 3.12 -7.83
C ILE A 3 -11.81 4.55 -7.30
N SER A 4 -12.18 4.75 -6.04
CA SER A 4 -12.11 6.06 -5.41
C SER A 4 -11.33 6.05 -4.11
N LYS A 5 -11.38 4.98 -3.33
CA LYS A 5 -10.66 4.86 -2.06
C LYS A 5 -9.49 3.91 -2.21
N VAL A 6 -8.29 4.41 -2.03
CA VAL A 6 -7.06 3.65 -2.19
C VAL A 6 -6.28 3.61 -0.88
N ALA A 7 -5.90 2.41 -0.47
CA ALA A 7 -5.00 2.22 0.66
C ALA A 7 -3.59 2.05 0.12
N VAL A 8 -2.64 2.82 0.63
CA VAL A 8 -1.23 2.70 0.26
C VAL A 8 -0.48 2.14 1.46
N LEU A 9 0.20 1.02 1.27
CA LEU A 9 0.94 0.35 2.33
C LEU A 9 2.43 0.59 2.17
N GLY A 10 3.04 1.15 3.19
CA GLY A 10 4.46 1.46 3.19
C GLY A 10 4.75 2.85 2.64
N LEU A 11 5.30 3.73 3.49
CA LEU A 11 5.60 5.11 3.12
C LEU A 11 7.10 5.38 3.02
N GLY A 12 7.83 4.46 2.38
CA GLY A 12 9.17 4.77 1.94
C GLY A 12 9.12 5.80 0.82
N LYS A 13 10.25 6.06 0.16
CA LYS A 13 10.29 7.08 -0.90
C LYS A 13 9.28 6.83 -2.00
N VAL A 14 9.19 5.61 -2.49
CA VAL A 14 8.27 5.27 -3.57
C VAL A 14 6.83 5.31 -3.11
N GLY A 15 6.55 4.75 -1.93
CA GLY A 15 5.20 4.73 -1.40
C GLY A 15 4.66 6.13 -1.13
N HIS A 16 5.50 7.00 -0.57
CA HIS A 16 5.11 8.38 -0.31
C HIS A 16 4.81 9.11 -1.62
N LEU A 17 5.68 8.96 -2.61
CA LEU A 17 5.46 9.58 -3.92
C LEU A 17 4.20 9.05 -4.59
N ALA A 18 3.98 7.74 -4.56
CA ALA A 18 2.79 7.14 -5.15
C ALA A 18 1.52 7.66 -4.48
N ALA A 19 1.52 7.75 -3.14
CA ALA A 19 0.38 8.27 -2.39
C ALA A 19 0.11 9.72 -2.73
N GLU A 20 1.14 10.54 -2.85
CA GLU A 20 0.98 11.94 -3.24
C GLU A 20 0.37 12.08 -4.64
N LEU A 21 0.83 11.26 -5.58
CA LEU A 21 0.31 11.29 -6.95
C LEU A 21 -1.17 10.89 -6.99
N LEU A 22 -1.53 9.85 -6.23
CA LEU A 22 -2.92 9.43 -6.16
C LEU A 22 -3.81 10.47 -5.50
N ASP A 23 -3.34 11.06 -4.42
CA ASP A 23 -4.07 12.12 -3.74
C ASP A 23 -4.28 13.31 -4.67
N GLY A 24 -3.25 13.72 -5.40
CA GLY A 24 -3.33 14.81 -6.36
C GLY A 24 -4.22 14.50 -7.54
N ALA A 25 -4.41 13.22 -7.86
CA ALA A 25 -5.30 12.79 -8.95
C ALA A 25 -6.78 12.71 -8.53
N GLY A 26 -7.08 12.97 -7.27
CA GLY A 26 -8.46 13.00 -6.80
C GLY A 26 -8.93 11.75 -6.07
N PHE A 27 -8.05 10.77 -5.83
CA PHE A 27 -8.41 9.59 -5.05
C PHE A 27 -8.42 9.91 -3.57
N ALA A 28 -9.29 9.25 -2.82
CA ALA A 28 -9.27 9.31 -1.36
C ALA A 28 -8.20 8.35 -0.87
N VAL A 29 -7.06 8.87 -0.47
CA VAL A 29 -5.89 8.07 -0.09
C VAL A 29 -5.78 7.97 1.41
N THR A 30 -5.62 6.73 1.91
CA THR A 30 -5.19 6.49 3.29
C THR A 30 -3.92 5.67 3.21
N ALA A 31 -2.85 6.19 3.78
CA ALA A 31 -1.57 5.50 3.80
C ALA A 31 -1.38 4.83 5.15
N PHE A 32 -0.74 3.68 5.13
CA PHE A 32 -0.48 2.89 6.32
C PHE A 32 1.01 2.61 6.43
N ASP A 33 1.56 2.83 7.60
CA ASP A 33 2.97 2.58 7.87
C ASP A 33 3.12 2.23 9.34
N ASN A 34 4.15 1.47 9.70
CA ASN A 34 4.42 1.14 11.09
C ASN A 34 5.16 2.26 11.82
N ARG A 35 5.60 3.29 11.11
CA ARG A 35 6.24 4.46 11.72
C ARG A 35 5.20 5.47 12.15
N THR A 36 5.51 6.24 13.17
CA THR A 36 4.66 7.32 13.64
C THR A 36 5.28 8.66 13.25
N GLY A 37 4.45 9.70 13.25
CA GLY A 37 4.94 11.05 13.02
C GLY A 37 5.22 11.38 11.55
N VAL A 38 4.76 10.55 10.62
CA VAL A 38 4.90 10.86 9.19
C VAL A 38 3.95 12.00 8.83
N VAL A 39 4.47 13.05 8.24
CA VAL A 39 3.68 14.21 7.80
C VAL A 39 3.42 14.09 6.30
N ALA A 40 2.15 14.20 5.92
CA ALA A 40 1.75 14.06 4.53
C ALA A 40 0.42 14.80 4.29
N PRO A 41 0.11 15.16 3.03
CA PRO A 41 -1.15 15.81 2.69
C PRO A 41 -2.36 14.88 2.69
N PHE A 42 -2.14 13.60 2.91
CA PHE A 42 -3.18 12.56 2.98
C PHE A 42 -3.19 11.93 4.36
N ALA A 43 -4.24 11.16 4.66
CA ALA A 43 -4.33 10.47 5.94
C ALA A 43 -3.25 9.39 6.07
N VAL A 44 -2.57 9.36 7.22
CA VAL A 44 -1.56 8.35 7.51
C VAL A 44 -1.94 7.69 8.83
N ARG A 45 -1.98 6.36 8.83
CA ARG A 45 -2.35 5.58 10.00
C ARG A 45 -1.31 4.51 10.29
N PRO A 46 -1.07 4.19 11.57
CA PRO A 46 -0.17 3.10 11.91
C PRO A 46 -0.80 1.76 11.56
N LEU A 47 0.00 0.83 11.10
CA LEU A 47 -0.46 -0.52 10.78
C LEU A 47 0.68 -1.51 10.87
N GLU A 48 0.42 -2.62 11.57
CA GLU A 48 1.31 -3.77 11.58
C GLU A 48 0.84 -4.75 10.51
N VAL A 49 1.47 -4.71 9.33
CA VAL A 49 1.03 -5.50 8.18
C VAL A 49 1.23 -7.01 8.39
N ALA A 50 2.06 -7.40 9.34
CA ALA A 50 2.25 -8.81 9.65
C ALA A 50 1.07 -9.40 10.44
N ASP A 51 0.18 -8.57 10.96
CA ASP A 51 -1.02 -9.00 11.66
C ASP A 51 -2.18 -9.08 10.68
N PRO A 52 -2.63 -10.29 10.29
CA PRO A 52 -3.70 -10.41 9.29
C PRO A 52 -5.02 -9.75 9.72
N ALA A 53 -5.36 -9.80 11.01
CA ALA A 53 -6.58 -9.19 11.50
C ALA A 53 -6.54 -7.67 11.40
N ALA A 54 -5.39 -7.08 11.77
CA ALA A 54 -5.20 -5.62 11.65
C ALA A 54 -5.21 -5.20 10.19
N LEU A 55 -4.58 -5.98 9.32
CA LEU A 55 -4.53 -5.69 7.90
C LEU A 55 -5.92 -5.74 7.27
N ARG A 56 -6.71 -6.76 7.60
CA ARG A 56 -8.07 -6.87 7.11
C ARG A 56 -8.92 -5.69 7.55
N ALA A 57 -8.81 -5.30 8.81
CA ALA A 57 -9.56 -4.17 9.32
C ALA A 57 -9.16 -2.86 8.63
N ALA A 58 -7.88 -2.69 8.38
CA ALA A 58 -7.38 -1.47 7.72
C ALA A 58 -7.84 -1.38 6.27
N LEU A 59 -7.85 -2.50 5.55
CA LEU A 59 -8.20 -2.51 4.13
C LEU A 59 -9.70 -2.51 3.89
N ALA A 60 -10.51 -2.86 4.87
CA ALA A 60 -11.96 -2.90 4.70
C ALA A 60 -12.48 -1.51 4.32
N GLY A 61 -13.40 -1.47 3.39
CA GLY A 61 -13.99 -0.21 2.92
C GLY A 61 -13.21 0.51 1.82
N HIS A 62 -12.05 0.00 1.46
CA HIS A 62 -11.30 0.55 0.33
C HIS A 62 -11.66 -0.17 -0.97
N ASP A 63 -11.39 0.47 -2.09
CA ASP A 63 -11.63 -0.12 -3.41
C ASP A 63 -10.39 -0.80 -3.96
N ALA A 64 -9.22 -0.30 -3.59
CA ALA A 64 -7.95 -0.80 -4.07
C ALA A 64 -6.88 -0.66 -3.00
N VAL A 65 -5.84 -1.46 -3.12
CA VAL A 65 -4.67 -1.36 -2.27
C VAL A 65 -3.42 -1.35 -3.14
N LEU A 66 -2.53 -0.40 -2.87
CA LEU A 66 -1.23 -0.33 -3.50
C LEU A 66 -0.18 -0.67 -2.44
N SER A 67 0.51 -1.77 -2.64
CA SER A 67 1.55 -2.19 -1.71
C SER A 67 2.91 -1.72 -2.18
N CYS A 68 3.57 -0.94 -1.33
CA CYS A 68 4.95 -0.50 -1.54
C CYS A 68 5.86 -1.11 -0.48
N LEU A 69 5.50 -2.28 -0.02
CA LEU A 69 6.21 -3.02 1.01
C LEU A 69 7.26 -3.94 0.39
N PRO A 70 8.22 -4.42 1.19
CA PRO A 70 9.13 -5.45 0.71
C PRO A 70 8.39 -6.67 0.17
N TYR A 71 8.96 -7.29 -0.84
CA TYR A 71 8.33 -8.40 -1.55
C TYR A 71 7.81 -9.50 -0.61
N ALA A 72 8.56 -9.80 0.44
CA ALA A 72 8.18 -10.88 1.36
C ALA A 72 6.83 -10.63 2.05
N LEU A 73 6.39 -9.38 2.16
CA LEU A 73 5.12 -9.04 2.81
C LEU A 73 3.95 -9.03 1.84
N ASN A 74 4.21 -8.95 0.55
CA ASN A 74 3.16 -8.78 -0.45
C ASN A 74 2.21 -9.97 -0.56
N LYS A 75 2.70 -11.17 -0.30
CA LYS A 75 1.88 -12.36 -0.38
C LYS A 75 0.72 -12.31 0.61
N GLY A 76 0.99 -11.92 1.85
CA GLY A 76 -0.06 -11.78 2.87
C GLY A 76 -1.03 -10.67 2.52
N VAL A 77 -0.52 -9.52 2.06
CA VAL A 77 -1.36 -8.39 1.68
C VAL A 77 -2.27 -8.76 0.50
N SER A 78 -1.71 -9.39 -0.52
CA SER A 78 -2.46 -9.83 -1.69
C SER A 78 -3.58 -10.79 -1.31
N SER A 79 -3.30 -11.72 -0.41
CA SER A 79 -4.28 -12.69 0.06
C SER A 79 -5.46 -12.01 0.77
N VAL A 80 -5.17 -11.06 1.65
CA VAL A 80 -6.22 -10.32 2.37
C VAL A 80 -7.02 -9.45 1.40
N ALA A 81 -6.35 -8.75 0.50
CA ALA A 81 -7.03 -7.90 -0.47
C ALA A 81 -7.95 -8.73 -1.37
N HIS A 82 -7.48 -9.87 -1.82
CA HIS A 82 -8.29 -10.78 -2.64
C HIS A 82 -9.52 -11.26 -1.88
N GLY A 83 -9.35 -11.63 -0.61
CA GLY A 83 -10.47 -12.07 0.23
C GLY A 83 -11.51 -10.99 0.46
N LEU A 84 -11.11 -9.71 0.41
CA LEU A 84 -12.02 -8.58 0.55
C LEU A 84 -12.58 -8.07 -0.78
N GLY A 85 -12.16 -8.67 -1.90
CA GLY A 85 -12.62 -8.24 -3.21
C GLY A 85 -12.01 -6.93 -3.70
N LEU A 86 -10.85 -6.56 -3.18
CA LEU A 86 -10.17 -5.32 -3.56
C LEU A 86 -9.26 -5.55 -4.77
N HIS A 87 -9.07 -4.49 -5.54
CA HIS A 87 -8.02 -4.48 -6.55
C HIS A 87 -6.67 -4.38 -5.85
N TYR A 88 -5.73 -5.20 -6.27
CA TYR A 88 -4.41 -5.23 -5.66
C TYR A 88 -3.33 -4.86 -6.67
N PHE A 89 -2.48 -3.92 -6.28
CA PHE A 89 -1.31 -3.51 -7.07
C PHE A 89 -0.10 -3.50 -6.16
N ASP A 90 1.06 -3.85 -6.69
CA ASP A 90 2.29 -3.70 -5.91
C ASP A 90 3.37 -3.01 -6.73
N LEU A 91 4.19 -2.25 -6.02
CA LEU A 91 5.40 -1.64 -6.55
C LEU A 91 6.56 -2.25 -5.79
N THR A 92 7.05 -3.36 -6.31
CA THR A 92 8.13 -4.08 -5.66
C THR A 92 9.45 -3.37 -5.92
N GLU A 93 10.08 -2.90 -4.85
CA GLU A 93 11.38 -2.28 -4.96
C GLU A 93 12.49 -3.30 -4.76
N ASP A 94 12.42 -4.39 -5.46
CA ASP A 94 13.47 -5.39 -5.38
C ASP A 94 14.58 -5.00 -6.34
N VAL A 95 15.24 -3.91 -5.99
CA VAL A 95 16.28 -3.32 -6.83
C VAL A 95 17.39 -4.30 -7.17
N PRO A 96 17.94 -5.07 -6.21
CA PRO A 96 18.96 -6.06 -6.56
C PRO A 96 18.48 -7.06 -7.58
N THR A 97 17.27 -7.57 -7.44
CA THR A 97 16.71 -8.51 -8.40
C THR A 97 16.51 -7.85 -9.75
N THR A 98 16.01 -6.63 -9.76
CA THR A 98 15.80 -5.89 -11.00
C THR A 98 17.11 -5.68 -11.74
N GLN A 99 18.15 -5.26 -11.02
CA GLN A 99 19.46 -5.08 -11.62
C GLN A 99 20.03 -6.39 -12.16
N HIS A 100 19.83 -7.45 -11.42
CA HIS A 100 20.29 -8.76 -11.83
C HIS A 100 19.63 -9.22 -13.13
N ILE A 101 18.34 -8.98 -13.25
CA ILE A 101 17.60 -9.34 -14.45
C ILE A 101 18.12 -8.58 -15.65
N ARG A 102 18.47 -7.32 -15.45
CA ARG A 102 19.00 -6.51 -16.54
C ARG A 102 20.46 -6.79 -16.85
N GLY A 103 21.17 -7.24 -15.86
CA GLY A 103 22.55 -7.62 -16.03
C GLY A 103 22.69 -8.92 -16.72
#